data_45c16291e64057294660583570a566f2
#
_entry.id   45c16291e64057294660583570a566f2
#
_cell.length_a   1.000
_cell.length_b   1.000
_cell.length_c   1.000
_cell.angle_alpha   90.00
_cell.angle_beta   90.00
_cell.angle_gamma   90.00
#
_symmetry.space_group_name_H-M   'P 1'
#
loop_
_entity.id
_entity.type
_entity.pdbx_description
1 polymer ?
#
loop_
_entity_poly.entity_id
_entity_poly.type
_entity_poly.pdbx_seq_one_letter_code
_entity_poly.pdbx_strand_id
1 'polypeptide(L)'
;STDIPAFYAKWFFNRLAKGYCAWYNPFNQQKMYISFSECRVVTFWTKNPKPIMPYLHILDEMGIHYYFQVTLNDYTKEGFEPNVPSVEERIETFKNLSDTIGKEKVIWRFDPLIITPSIGPQELLTKIWHIGNKLKGYTEKLVFSFVDVKAYRKVQNNLVKETVFFTKED
;
A
#
# COMPACT_ATOMS: atom_id res chain seq x y z
N SER A 1 -4.76 9.02 -5.84
CA SER A 1 -4.05 7.85 -6.39
C SER A 1 -4.96 6.63 -6.34
N THR A 2 -4.72 5.67 -7.21
CA THR A 2 -5.56 4.48 -7.38
C THR A 2 -4.71 3.26 -7.04
N ASP A 3 -5.27 2.32 -6.27
CA ASP A 3 -4.63 1.03 -5.98
C ASP A 3 -4.80 0.11 -7.21
N ILE A 4 -3.83 0.17 -8.12
CA ILE A 4 -3.85 -0.60 -9.37
C ILE A 4 -3.82 -2.11 -9.09
N PRO A 5 -2.95 -2.65 -8.23
CA PRO A 5 -2.93 -4.07 -7.91
C PRO A 5 -4.28 -4.62 -7.42
N ALA A 6 -4.97 -3.87 -6.56
CA ALA A 6 -6.23 -4.32 -5.98
C ALA A 6 -7.42 -4.25 -6.95
N PHE A 7 -7.48 -3.21 -7.81
CA PHE A 7 -8.70 -2.93 -8.57
C PHE A 7 -8.53 -2.91 -10.09
N TYR A 8 -7.31 -2.74 -10.60
CA TYR A 8 -7.06 -2.47 -12.02
C TYR A 8 -5.96 -3.34 -12.63
N ALA A 9 -5.69 -4.52 -12.06
CA ALA A 9 -4.64 -5.42 -12.54
C ALA A 9 -4.78 -5.73 -14.05
N LYS A 10 -5.95 -6.16 -14.50
CA LYS A 10 -6.21 -6.46 -15.93
C LYS A 10 -6.03 -5.23 -16.83
N TRP A 11 -6.48 -4.06 -16.38
CA TRP A 11 -6.27 -2.81 -17.11
C TRP A 11 -4.79 -2.49 -17.26
N PHE A 12 -4.02 -2.63 -16.18
CA PHE A 12 -2.59 -2.36 -16.18
C PHE A 12 -1.85 -3.22 -17.22
N PHE A 13 -2.05 -4.53 -17.21
CA PHE A 13 -1.40 -5.43 -18.16
C PHE A 13 -1.89 -5.21 -19.60
N ASN A 14 -3.15 -4.86 -19.81
CA ASN A 14 -3.64 -4.45 -21.13
C ASN A 14 -2.93 -3.18 -21.63
N ARG A 15 -2.68 -2.20 -20.75
CA ARG A 15 -1.92 -0.99 -21.13
C ARG A 15 -0.46 -1.28 -21.36
N LEU A 16 0.14 -2.13 -20.54
CA LEU A 16 1.51 -2.57 -20.69
C LEU A 16 1.73 -3.26 -22.05
N ALA A 17 0.85 -4.18 -22.43
CA ALA A 17 0.88 -4.84 -23.74
C ALA A 17 0.70 -3.86 -24.92
N LYS A 18 -0.02 -2.75 -24.73
CA LYS A 18 -0.15 -1.68 -25.73
C LYS A 18 1.04 -0.72 -25.75
N GLY A 19 1.98 -0.83 -24.84
CA GLY A 19 3.18 -0.01 -24.74
C GLY A 19 2.97 1.40 -24.20
N TYR A 20 1.74 1.81 -23.86
CA TYR A 20 1.46 3.14 -23.30
C TYR A 20 0.16 3.21 -22.53
N CYS A 21 0.04 4.22 -21.67
CA CYS A 21 -1.22 4.63 -21.04
C CYS A 21 -1.45 6.13 -21.15
N ALA A 22 -2.72 6.52 -21.09
CA ALA A 22 -3.09 7.92 -20.93
C ALA A 22 -3.17 8.26 -19.43
N TRP A 23 -2.57 9.38 -19.07
CA TRP A 23 -2.64 9.95 -17.73
C TRP A 23 -3.19 11.37 -17.81
N TYR A 24 -4.07 11.73 -16.89
CA TYR A 24 -4.61 13.06 -16.77
C TYR A 24 -4.02 13.75 -15.57
N ASN A 25 -3.39 14.91 -15.78
CA ASN A 25 -2.85 15.69 -14.69
C ASN A 25 -3.99 16.15 -13.76
N PRO A 26 -3.96 15.81 -12.47
CA PRO A 26 -5.06 16.13 -11.55
C PRO A 26 -5.25 17.62 -11.30
N PHE A 27 -4.25 18.46 -11.60
CA PHE A 27 -4.32 19.90 -11.35
C PHE A 27 -4.92 20.69 -12.53
N ASN A 28 -4.55 20.33 -13.75
CA ASN A 28 -4.97 21.08 -14.95
C ASN A 28 -5.74 20.24 -15.96
N GLN A 29 -6.05 18.98 -15.66
CA GLN A 29 -6.77 18.02 -16.50
C GLN A 29 -6.13 17.77 -17.89
N GLN A 30 -4.89 18.18 -18.06
CA GLN A 30 -4.14 17.93 -19.30
C GLN A 30 -3.89 16.44 -19.48
N LYS A 31 -4.26 15.92 -20.65
CA LYS A 31 -4.03 14.55 -21.05
C LYS A 31 -2.59 14.38 -21.50
N MET A 32 -1.90 13.41 -20.93
CA MET A 32 -0.55 13.00 -21.32
C MET A 32 -0.52 11.51 -21.65
N TYR A 33 0.38 11.11 -22.53
CA TYR A 33 0.65 9.70 -22.83
C TYR A 33 2.00 9.32 -22.22
N ILE A 34 1.98 8.25 -21.44
CA ILE A 34 3.17 7.70 -20.79
C ILE A 34 3.51 6.42 -21.54
N SER A 35 4.70 6.38 -22.16
CA SER A 35 5.23 5.17 -22.80
C SER A 35 5.82 4.22 -21.78
N PHE A 36 5.68 2.92 -22.02
CA PHE A 36 6.33 1.86 -21.26
C PHE A 36 7.58 1.28 -21.94
N SER A 37 7.97 1.79 -23.12
CA SER A 37 9.10 1.26 -23.90
C SER A 37 10.42 1.21 -23.12
N GLU A 38 10.65 2.19 -22.25
CA GLU A 38 11.85 2.29 -21.41
C GLU A 38 11.60 1.90 -19.96
N CYS A 39 10.46 1.26 -19.68
CA CYS A 39 10.12 0.86 -18.32
C CYS A 39 11.00 -0.31 -17.88
N ARG A 40 11.86 -0.08 -16.89
CA ARG A 40 12.74 -1.09 -16.31
C ARG A 40 12.26 -1.60 -14.95
N VAL A 41 11.53 -0.77 -14.22
CA VAL A 41 11.08 -1.10 -12.86
C VAL A 41 9.67 -0.58 -12.64
N VAL A 42 8.82 -1.39 -12.03
CA VAL A 42 7.49 -1.00 -11.56
C VAL A 42 7.43 -1.13 -10.04
N THR A 43 7.04 -0.06 -9.36
CA THR A 43 6.74 -0.08 -7.93
C THR A 43 5.23 -0.18 -7.75
N PHE A 44 4.78 -1.25 -7.14
CA PHE A 44 3.38 -1.42 -6.75
C PHE A 44 3.18 -0.98 -5.29
N TRP A 45 2.23 -0.10 -5.08
CA TRP A 45 1.81 0.30 -3.74
C TRP A 45 0.34 -0.09 -3.55
N THR A 46 0.08 -1.01 -2.63
CA THR A 46 -1.25 -1.62 -2.50
C THR A 46 -1.58 -2.04 -1.07
N LYS A 47 -2.87 -2.13 -0.77
CA LYS A 47 -3.40 -2.81 0.43
C LYS A 47 -3.81 -4.26 0.16
N ASN A 48 -3.97 -4.64 -1.12
CA ASN A 48 -4.36 -6.00 -1.50
C ASN A 48 -3.68 -6.39 -2.83
N PRO A 49 -2.55 -7.09 -2.79
CA PRO A 49 -1.86 -7.53 -4.00
C PRO A 49 -2.50 -8.75 -4.67
N LYS A 50 -3.42 -9.46 -4.01
CA LYS A 50 -4.00 -10.74 -4.49
C LYS A 50 -4.48 -10.71 -5.94
N PRO A 51 -5.21 -9.66 -6.42
CA PRO A 51 -5.71 -9.64 -7.79
C PRO A 51 -4.65 -9.52 -8.88
N ILE A 52 -3.46 -8.95 -8.57
CA ILE A 52 -2.39 -8.78 -9.58
C ILE A 52 -1.43 -9.99 -9.62
N MET A 53 -1.31 -10.75 -8.52
CA MET A 53 -0.36 -11.86 -8.42
C MET A 53 -0.37 -12.84 -9.59
N PRO A 54 -1.54 -13.28 -10.13
CA PRO A 54 -1.59 -14.21 -11.24
C PRO A 54 -0.94 -13.71 -12.54
N TYR A 55 -0.69 -12.41 -12.66
CA TYR A 55 -0.18 -11.76 -13.87
C TYR A 55 1.30 -11.36 -13.77
N LEU A 56 1.96 -11.57 -12.63
CA LEU A 56 3.34 -11.08 -12.42
C LEU A 56 4.35 -11.72 -13.37
N HIS A 57 4.12 -12.96 -13.79
CA HIS A 57 4.94 -13.64 -14.79
C HIS A 57 5.08 -12.84 -16.10
N ILE A 58 4.09 -12.03 -16.47
CA ILE A 58 4.16 -11.17 -17.67
C ILE A 58 5.27 -10.12 -17.53
N LEU A 59 5.48 -9.56 -16.33
CA LEU A 59 6.58 -8.63 -16.09
C LEU A 59 7.93 -9.33 -16.19
N ASP A 60 8.03 -10.55 -15.63
CA ASP A 60 9.24 -11.37 -15.68
C ASP A 60 9.60 -11.70 -17.15
N GLU A 61 8.62 -12.11 -17.96
CA GLU A 61 8.79 -12.39 -19.39
C GLU A 61 9.22 -11.14 -20.20
N MET A 62 8.76 -9.96 -19.78
CA MET A 62 9.16 -8.68 -20.40
C MET A 62 10.50 -8.13 -19.90
N GLY A 63 11.15 -8.78 -18.92
CA GLY A 63 12.37 -8.30 -18.29
C GLY A 63 12.18 -7.04 -17.44
N ILE A 64 10.95 -6.77 -17.00
CA ILE A 64 10.63 -5.60 -16.17
C ILE A 64 10.71 -6.00 -14.72
N HIS A 65 11.62 -5.41 -13.98
CA HIS A 65 11.73 -5.61 -12.53
C HIS A 65 10.56 -4.96 -11.79
N TYR A 66 10.20 -5.53 -10.65
CA TYR A 66 9.15 -4.96 -9.82
C TYR A 66 9.35 -5.29 -8.35
N TYR A 67 8.76 -4.46 -7.50
CA TYR A 67 8.66 -4.73 -6.07
C TYR A 67 7.36 -4.14 -5.51
N PHE A 68 6.97 -4.63 -4.37
CA PHE A 68 5.73 -4.23 -3.71
C PHE A 68 6.00 -3.45 -2.43
N GLN A 69 5.24 -2.41 -2.22
CA GLN A 69 5.01 -1.76 -0.93
C GLN A 69 3.61 -2.12 -0.48
N VAL A 70 3.50 -3.08 0.42
CA VAL A 70 2.20 -3.57 0.89
C VAL A 70 1.84 -2.88 2.19
N THR A 71 0.78 -2.07 2.16
CA THR A 71 0.25 -1.42 3.36
C THR A 71 -0.58 -2.44 4.14
N LEU A 72 -0.11 -2.79 5.32
CA LEU A 72 -0.76 -3.70 6.25
C LEU A 72 -0.75 -3.06 7.64
N ASN A 73 -1.84 -2.35 7.95
CA ASN A 73 -2.14 -1.75 9.25
C ASN A 73 -3.15 -2.63 9.99
N ASP A 74 -3.42 -2.32 11.24
CA ASP A 74 -4.48 -2.93 12.05
C ASP A 74 -5.34 -1.85 12.70
N TYR A 75 -6.20 -1.24 11.86
CA TYR A 75 -7.16 -0.21 12.30
C TYR A 75 -8.62 -0.66 12.10
N THR A 76 -8.86 -1.95 12.08
CA THR A 76 -10.21 -2.52 11.86
C THR A 76 -11.16 -2.16 13.01
N LYS A 77 -10.68 -2.26 14.26
CA LYS A 77 -11.47 -1.94 15.45
C LYS A 77 -11.87 -0.46 15.51
N GLU A 78 -11.02 0.39 15.00
CA GLU A 78 -11.21 1.85 14.98
C GLU A 78 -12.02 2.33 13.77
N GLY A 79 -12.34 1.42 12.84
CA GLY A 79 -13.13 1.75 11.65
C GLY A 79 -12.40 2.56 10.58
N PHE A 80 -11.07 2.75 10.70
CA PHE A 80 -10.29 3.54 9.73
C PHE A 80 -10.03 2.78 8.42
N GLU A 81 -10.27 1.47 8.40
CA GLU A 81 -10.08 0.61 7.22
C GLU A 81 -11.33 -0.28 6.96
N PRO A 82 -12.52 0.32 6.66
CA PRO A 82 -13.78 -0.43 6.62
C PRO A 82 -13.90 -1.41 5.44
N ASN A 83 -13.12 -1.24 4.38
CA ASN A 83 -13.27 -1.98 3.11
C ASN A 83 -12.03 -2.80 2.75
N VAL A 84 -11.26 -3.25 3.73
CA VAL A 84 -10.11 -4.13 3.51
C VAL A 84 -10.40 -5.52 4.09
N PRO A 85 -9.76 -6.57 3.56
CA PRO A 85 -9.83 -7.91 4.16
C PRO A 85 -9.33 -7.92 5.61
N SER A 86 -9.62 -8.97 6.37
CA SER A 86 -9.13 -9.11 7.74
C SER A 86 -7.60 -9.02 7.81
N VAL A 87 -7.06 -8.68 8.97
CA VAL A 87 -5.61 -8.59 9.17
C VAL A 87 -4.95 -9.94 8.87
N GLU A 88 -5.57 -11.03 9.31
CA GLU A 88 -5.10 -12.39 9.08
C GLU A 88 -5.04 -12.74 7.60
N GLU A 89 -6.10 -12.42 6.84
CA GLU A 89 -6.13 -12.67 5.39
C GLU A 89 -5.07 -11.83 4.66
N ARG A 90 -4.85 -10.59 5.09
CA ARG A 90 -3.80 -9.72 4.53
C ARG A 90 -2.40 -10.23 4.85
N ILE A 91 -2.18 -10.77 6.06
CA ILE A 91 -0.91 -11.42 6.44
C ILE A 91 -0.63 -12.62 5.54
N GLU A 92 -1.61 -13.51 5.36
CA GLU A 92 -1.44 -14.68 4.48
C GLU A 92 -1.22 -14.26 3.02
N THR A 93 -1.92 -13.24 2.54
CA THR A 93 -1.68 -12.70 1.19
C THR A 93 -0.26 -12.13 1.04
N PHE A 94 0.24 -11.44 2.07
CA PHE A 94 1.60 -10.92 2.11
C PHE A 94 2.64 -12.04 2.04
N LYS A 95 2.47 -13.10 2.85
CA LYS A 95 3.37 -14.26 2.85
C LYS A 95 3.38 -14.96 1.49
N ASN A 96 2.21 -15.22 0.92
CA ASN A 96 2.08 -15.83 -0.40
C ASN A 96 2.77 -15.00 -1.49
N LEU A 97 2.65 -13.67 -1.43
CA LEU A 97 3.39 -12.79 -2.34
C LEU A 97 4.90 -12.92 -2.15
N SER A 98 5.35 -12.88 -0.89
CA SER A 98 6.77 -13.01 -0.56
C SER A 98 7.36 -14.36 -1.00
N ASP A 99 6.62 -15.45 -0.80
CA ASP A 99 7.04 -16.78 -1.25
C ASP A 99 7.10 -16.87 -2.79
N THR A 100 6.26 -16.10 -3.48
CA THR A 100 6.21 -16.10 -4.96
C THR A 100 7.34 -15.29 -5.58
N ILE A 101 7.66 -14.09 -5.04
CA ILE A 101 8.57 -13.15 -5.72
C ILE A 101 9.87 -12.87 -4.95
N GLY A 102 10.02 -13.39 -3.74
CA GLY A 102 11.15 -13.15 -2.83
C GLY A 102 10.87 -12.04 -1.81
N LYS A 103 11.32 -12.27 -0.58
CA LYS A 103 11.10 -11.37 0.57
C LYS A 103 11.74 -9.99 0.41
N GLU A 104 12.81 -9.89 -0.38
CA GLU A 104 13.53 -8.66 -0.69
C GLU A 104 12.72 -7.71 -1.59
N LYS A 105 11.73 -8.25 -2.33
CA LYS A 105 10.83 -7.48 -3.21
C LYS A 105 9.51 -7.08 -2.54
N VAL A 106 9.28 -7.48 -1.30
CA VAL A 106 8.04 -7.15 -0.57
C VAL A 106 8.34 -6.35 0.67
N ILE A 107 8.01 -5.06 0.61
CA ILE A 107 8.21 -4.10 1.70
C ILE A 107 6.91 -3.99 2.50
N TRP A 108 6.98 -4.20 3.79
CA TRP A 108 5.85 -3.94 4.66
C TRP A 108 5.75 -2.45 4.98
N ARG A 109 4.58 -1.87 4.81
CA ARG A 109 4.25 -0.51 5.24
C ARG A 109 3.22 -0.56 6.35
N PHE A 110 3.59 -0.05 7.52
CA PHE A 110 2.62 0.32 8.56
C PHE A 110 2.46 1.85 8.51
N ASP A 111 1.56 2.32 7.65
CA ASP A 111 1.54 3.71 7.23
C ASP A 111 0.11 4.17 6.91
N PRO A 112 -0.35 5.24 7.60
CA PRO A 112 0.33 6.01 8.63
C PRO A 112 0.22 5.41 10.04
N LEU A 113 1.10 5.80 10.95
CA LEU A 113 0.92 5.65 12.39
C LEU A 113 -0.11 6.69 12.85
N ILE A 114 -1.19 6.22 13.49
CA ILE A 114 -2.27 7.09 13.97
C ILE A 114 -2.37 6.94 15.49
N ILE A 115 -2.03 8.01 16.21
CA ILE A 115 -2.22 8.08 17.65
C ILE A 115 -3.51 8.86 17.93
N THR A 116 -4.37 8.31 18.78
CA THR A 116 -5.64 8.91 19.18
C THR A 116 -5.81 8.75 20.69
N PRO A 117 -6.80 9.39 21.31
CA PRO A 117 -7.12 9.13 22.71
C PRO A 117 -7.45 7.65 23.00
N SER A 118 -7.92 6.90 22.00
CA SER A 118 -8.23 5.47 22.10
C SER A 118 -7.10 4.55 21.62
N ILE A 119 -6.11 5.06 20.88
CA ILE A 119 -4.94 4.31 20.39
C ILE A 119 -3.69 5.01 20.93
N GLY A 120 -3.26 4.63 22.11
CA GLY A 120 -2.01 5.12 22.68
C GLY A 120 -0.78 4.51 21.97
N PRO A 121 0.41 5.09 22.21
CA PRO A 121 1.66 4.57 21.65
C PRO A 121 1.89 3.08 21.94
N GLN A 122 1.56 2.62 23.15
CA GLN A 122 1.75 1.24 23.56
C GLN A 122 0.85 0.27 22.79
N GLU A 123 -0.41 0.65 22.55
CA GLU A 123 -1.32 -0.17 21.74
C GLU A 123 -0.85 -0.25 20.29
N LEU A 124 -0.40 0.87 19.72
CA LEU A 124 0.14 0.93 18.37
C LEU A 124 1.38 0.03 18.23
N LEU A 125 2.30 0.07 19.19
CA LEU A 125 3.45 -0.83 19.24
C LEU A 125 3.04 -2.30 19.32
N THR A 126 2.01 -2.62 20.09
CA THR A 126 1.47 -3.99 20.20
C THR A 126 0.93 -4.49 18.86
N LYS A 127 0.19 -3.66 18.11
CA LYS A 127 -0.30 -3.97 16.76
C LYS A 127 0.86 -4.22 15.79
N ILE A 128 1.86 -3.33 15.78
CA ILE A 128 3.06 -3.46 14.92
C ILE A 128 3.82 -4.74 15.27
N TRP A 129 4.02 -5.01 16.56
CA TRP A 129 4.74 -6.20 17.03
C TRP A 129 4.01 -7.49 16.64
N HIS A 130 2.68 -7.52 16.77
CA HIS A 130 1.86 -8.66 16.39
C HIS A 130 2.02 -8.99 14.89
N ILE A 131 1.85 -8.00 14.02
CA ILE A 131 2.02 -8.17 12.56
C ILE A 131 3.48 -8.52 12.23
N GLY A 132 4.43 -7.80 12.81
CA GLY A 132 5.87 -8.00 12.57
C GLY A 132 6.32 -9.41 12.88
N ASN A 133 5.85 -10.01 13.99
CA ASN A 133 6.15 -11.40 14.32
C ASN A 133 5.58 -12.39 13.28
N LYS A 134 4.41 -12.10 12.72
CA LYS A 134 3.80 -12.93 11.67
C LYS A 134 4.51 -12.79 10.32
N LEU A 135 5.10 -11.61 10.06
CA LEU A 135 5.83 -11.32 8.82
C LEU A 135 7.34 -11.59 8.91
N LYS A 136 7.82 -12.05 10.07
CA LYS A 136 9.24 -12.41 10.25
C LYS A 136 9.66 -13.46 9.22
N GLY A 137 10.70 -13.15 8.44
CA GLY A 137 11.20 -14.01 7.36
C GLY A 137 10.53 -13.76 6.00
N TYR A 138 9.44 -12.98 5.92
CA TYR A 138 8.71 -12.67 4.68
C TYR A 138 8.96 -11.26 4.16
N THR A 139 9.71 -10.45 4.88
CA THR A 139 10.14 -9.11 4.46
C THR A 139 11.44 -8.74 5.16
N GLU A 140 12.21 -7.86 4.55
CA GLU A 140 13.45 -7.31 5.12
C GLU A 140 13.28 -5.86 5.55
N LYS A 141 12.13 -5.24 5.25
CA LYS A 141 11.96 -3.81 5.46
C LYS A 141 10.56 -3.45 5.95
N LEU A 142 10.51 -2.70 7.04
CA LEU A 142 9.34 -1.98 7.51
C LEU A 142 9.50 -0.49 7.18
N VAL A 143 8.47 0.10 6.59
CA VAL A 143 8.34 1.53 6.37
C VAL A 143 7.13 2.05 7.14
N PHE A 144 7.29 3.16 7.84
CA PHE A 144 6.21 3.83 8.55
C PHE A 144 6.35 5.35 8.45
N SER A 145 5.26 6.06 8.62
CA SER A 145 5.24 7.52 8.79
C SER A 145 4.17 7.90 9.81
N PHE A 146 4.34 9.02 10.48
CA PHE A 146 3.29 9.60 11.29
C PHE A 146 2.26 10.29 10.39
N VAL A 147 0.99 10.24 10.80
CA VAL A 147 -0.06 10.95 10.07
C VAL A 147 0.17 12.46 10.16
N ASP A 148 0.21 13.15 9.02
CA ASP A 148 0.25 14.61 8.97
C ASP A 148 -1.17 15.15 8.76
N VAL A 149 -1.82 15.49 9.86
CA VAL A 149 -3.20 16.01 9.84
C VAL A 149 -3.27 17.39 9.19
N LYS A 150 -2.22 18.22 9.36
CA LYS A 150 -2.21 19.60 8.85
C LYS A 150 -2.01 19.69 7.33
N ALA A 151 -1.26 18.76 6.76
CA ALA A 151 -0.94 18.76 5.33
C ALA A 151 -2.09 18.27 4.44
N TYR A 152 -3.01 17.46 4.97
CA TYR A 152 -4.03 16.80 4.16
C TYR A 152 -5.45 17.13 4.60
N ARG A 153 -6.15 18.03 3.91
CA ARG A 153 -7.56 18.40 4.17
C ARG A 153 -8.52 17.22 4.30
N LYS A 154 -8.30 16.16 3.50
CA LYS A 154 -9.12 14.94 3.57
C LYS A 154 -8.92 14.20 4.88
N VAL A 155 -7.70 14.16 5.38
CA VAL A 155 -7.35 13.58 6.68
C VAL A 155 -7.95 14.41 7.79
N GLN A 156 -7.83 15.75 7.73
CA GLN A 156 -8.49 16.66 8.70
C GLN A 156 -9.99 16.39 8.78
N ASN A 157 -10.69 16.35 7.64
CA ASN A 157 -12.15 16.18 7.61
C ASN A 157 -12.62 14.81 8.15
N ASN A 158 -11.81 13.77 7.98
CA ASN A 158 -12.13 12.43 8.46
C ASN A 158 -11.76 12.25 9.93
N LEU A 159 -10.63 12.80 10.38
CA LEU A 159 -10.15 12.65 11.74
C LEU A 159 -10.77 13.64 12.72
N VAL A 160 -11.18 14.84 12.29
CA VAL A 160 -11.93 15.79 13.14
C VAL A 160 -13.26 15.21 13.62
N LYS A 161 -13.87 14.30 12.86
CA LYS A 161 -15.05 13.57 13.30
C LYS A 161 -14.78 12.56 14.42
N GLU A 162 -13.52 12.13 14.55
CA GLU A 162 -13.07 11.10 15.49
C GLU A 162 -12.32 11.68 16.71
N THR A 163 -12.33 13.01 16.91
CA THR A 163 -11.63 13.70 18.01
C THR A 163 -10.13 13.36 18.12
N VAL A 164 -9.44 13.36 16.99
CA VAL A 164 -8.02 13.03 16.92
C VAL A 164 -7.19 14.30 17.05
N PHE A 165 -6.41 14.43 18.09
CA PHE A 165 -5.47 15.52 18.30
C PHE A 165 -4.04 15.01 18.15
N PHE A 166 -3.32 15.61 17.20
CA PHE A 166 -1.87 15.43 17.07
C PHE A 166 -1.21 16.77 17.33
N THR A 167 -0.33 16.84 18.31
CA THR A 167 0.60 17.95 18.46
C THR A 167 2.00 17.49 18.04
N LYS A 168 2.78 18.39 17.48
CA LYS A 168 4.19 18.13 17.13
C LYS A 168 5.11 17.96 18.36
N GLU A 169 4.55 18.09 19.54
CA GLU A 169 5.25 18.10 20.82
C GLU A 169 5.06 16.80 21.60
N ASP A 170 4.28 15.85 21.06
CA ASP A 170 4.09 14.51 21.58
C ASP A 170 4.88 13.49 20.71
#